data_1a54230ab7d4f682924ea22ce51b1ac4
#
_entry.id   1a54230ab7d4f682924ea22ce51b1ac4
#
_cell.length_a   1.000
_cell.length_b   1.000
_cell.length_c   1.000
_cell.angle_alpha   90.00
_cell.angle_beta   90.00
_cell.angle_gamma   90.00
#
_symmetry.space_group_name_H-M   'P 1'
#
loop_
_entity.id
_entity.type
_entity.pdbx_description
1 polymer ?
#
loop_
_entity_poly.entity_id
_entity_poly.type
_entity_poly.pdbx_seq_one_letter_code
_entity_poly.pdbx_strand_id
1 'polypeptide(L)'
;MYDRIIVPLDGSELASEALVHGKNLAKRLEVPIHLVRAIDPTVLNRVGSVGMGFDYTAVDELISEEEKDASSYIDQQVNALNGEGFTATGVVLRGYAAAAVISATQEGDLIVMASHGRTGVRRWFLGSVAEEVLRQATVPVLLIRQHSPEANDK
;
A
#
# COMPACT_ATOMS: atom_id res chain seq x y z
N MET A 1 -7.21 7.96 -21.02
CA MET A 1 -6.73 6.54 -20.91
C MET A 1 -5.76 6.56 -19.75
N TYR A 2 -5.70 5.53 -18.92
CA TYR A 2 -4.73 5.51 -17.83
C TYR A 2 -3.34 5.19 -18.40
N ASP A 3 -2.30 5.77 -17.78
CA ASP A 3 -0.91 5.63 -18.24
C ASP A 3 -0.11 4.69 -17.31
N ARG A 4 -0.59 4.51 -16.05
CA ARG A 4 0.07 3.68 -15.03
C ARG A 4 -0.92 3.25 -13.94
N ILE A 5 -0.73 2.07 -13.38
CA ILE A 5 -1.47 1.57 -12.21
C ILE A 5 -0.61 1.73 -10.96
N ILE A 6 -1.10 2.47 -9.98
CA ILE A 6 -0.47 2.62 -8.65
C ILE A 6 -1.10 1.62 -7.70
N VAL A 7 -0.28 0.79 -7.04
CA VAL A 7 -0.77 -0.19 -6.05
C VAL A 7 -0.04 -0.01 -4.73
N PRO A 8 -0.69 0.56 -3.72
CA PRO A 8 -0.16 0.60 -2.37
C PRO A 8 -0.14 -0.79 -1.74
N LEU A 9 0.99 -1.18 -1.13
CA LEU A 9 1.17 -2.45 -0.46
C LEU A 9 1.64 -2.24 0.98
N ASP A 10 0.90 -2.78 1.94
CA ASP A 10 1.25 -2.78 3.36
C ASP A 10 1.62 -4.16 3.91
N GLY A 11 1.65 -5.17 3.04
CA GLY A 11 1.90 -6.56 3.39
C GLY A 11 0.66 -7.30 3.89
N SER A 12 -0.53 -6.69 3.86
CA SER A 12 -1.79 -7.37 4.17
C SER A 12 -2.25 -8.25 3.01
N GLU A 13 -3.09 -9.24 3.32
CA GLU A 13 -3.72 -10.11 2.33
C GLU A 13 -4.61 -9.31 1.36
N LEU A 14 -5.37 -8.35 1.89
CA LEU A 14 -6.25 -7.51 1.07
C LEU A 14 -5.47 -6.59 0.11
N ALA A 15 -4.29 -6.10 0.51
CA ALA A 15 -3.41 -5.37 -0.39
C ALA A 15 -2.89 -6.29 -1.51
N SER A 16 -2.63 -7.56 -1.22
CA SER A 16 -2.27 -8.55 -2.22
C SER A 16 -3.43 -8.84 -3.18
N GLU A 17 -4.68 -8.88 -2.72
CA GLU A 17 -5.86 -8.95 -3.58
C GLU A 17 -5.97 -7.71 -4.49
N ALA A 18 -5.74 -6.51 -3.95
CA ALA A 18 -5.71 -5.29 -4.74
C ALA A 18 -4.65 -5.34 -5.85
N LEU A 19 -3.48 -5.94 -5.58
CA LEU A 19 -2.44 -6.17 -6.59
C LEU A 19 -2.93 -7.11 -7.70
N VAL A 20 -3.70 -8.16 -7.39
CA VAL A 20 -4.29 -9.05 -8.42
C VAL A 20 -5.21 -8.26 -9.35
N HIS A 21 -6.05 -7.37 -8.81
CA HIS A 21 -6.89 -6.49 -9.62
C HIS A 21 -6.05 -5.50 -10.45
N GLY A 22 -5.01 -4.92 -9.85
CA GLY A 22 -4.06 -4.05 -10.54
C GLY A 22 -3.38 -4.74 -11.73
N LYS A 23 -2.92 -5.98 -11.55
CA LYS A 23 -2.34 -6.83 -12.63
C LYS A 23 -3.33 -7.04 -13.78
N ASN A 24 -4.57 -7.38 -13.46
CA ASN A 24 -5.61 -7.61 -14.48
C ASN A 24 -5.89 -6.35 -15.30
N LEU A 25 -5.92 -5.19 -14.66
CA LEU A 25 -6.10 -3.90 -15.32
C LEU A 25 -4.87 -3.53 -16.15
N ALA A 26 -3.67 -3.60 -15.58
CA ALA A 26 -2.41 -3.29 -16.25
C ALA A 26 -2.24 -4.12 -17.53
N LYS A 27 -2.57 -5.42 -17.47
CA LYS A 27 -2.51 -6.31 -18.64
C LYS A 27 -3.51 -5.91 -19.73
N ARG A 28 -4.73 -5.50 -19.37
CA ARG A 28 -5.78 -5.12 -20.35
C ARG A 28 -5.54 -3.76 -20.96
N LEU A 29 -4.92 -2.85 -20.21
CA LEU A 29 -4.64 -1.49 -20.61
C LEU A 29 -3.26 -1.32 -21.23
N GLU A 30 -2.42 -2.36 -21.12
CA GLU A 30 -1.01 -2.37 -21.58
C GLU A 30 -0.17 -1.27 -20.91
N VAL A 31 -0.39 -1.03 -19.61
CA VAL A 31 0.29 0.01 -18.83
C VAL A 31 1.15 -0.58 -17.72
N PRO A 32 2.21 0.12 -17.28
CA PRO A 32 3.07 -0.32 -16.20
C PRO A 32 2.36 -0.29 -14.83
N ILE A 33 2.91 -1.05 -13.88
CA ILE A 33 2.51 -1.07 -12.47
C ILE A 33 3.58 -0.36 -11.65
N HIS A 34 3.15 0.50 -10.72
CA HIS A 34 4.02 1.12 -9.74
C HIS A 34 3.56 0.77 -8.32
N LEU A 35 4.41 0.06 -7.59
CA LEU A 35 4.14 -0.34 -6.22
C LEU A 35 4.61 0.74 -5.25
N VAL A 36 3.80 1.03 -4.25
CA VAL A 36 4.12 2.04 -3.22
C VAL A 36 4.00 1.42 -1.84
N ARG A 37 5.05 1.54 -1.03
CA ARG A 37 5.04 1.20 0.38
C ARG A 37 5.34 2.43 1.21
N ALA A 38 4.49 2.73 2.18
CA ALA A 38 4.74 3.77 3.17
C ALA A 38 5.32 3.17 4.45
N ILE A 39 6.26 3.88 5.06
CA ILE A 39 6.76 3.63 6.40
C ILE A 39 6.40 4.83 7.25
N ASP A 40 5.46 4.63 8.18
CA ASP A 40 5.05 5.69 9.11
C ASP A 40 5.96 5.68 10.34
N PRO A 41 6.86 6.65 10.47
CA PRO A 41 7.79 6.72 11.59
C PRO A 41 7.07 6.95 12.94
N THR A 42 5.83 7.40 12.94
CA THR A 42 5.08 7.63 14.17
C THR A 42 4.63 6.33 14.85
N VAL A 43 4.50 5.24 14.10
CA VAL A 43 4.19 3.92 14.66
C VAL A 43 5.33 3.44 15.55
N LEU A 44 6.57 3.71 15.18
CA LEU A 44 7.77 3.35 15.95
C LEU A 44 7.93 4.21 17.21
N ASN A 45 7.56 5.49 17.14
CA ASN A 45 7.54 6.38 18.31
C ASN A 45 6.53 5.93 19.38
N ARG A 46 5.46 5.23 19.01
CA ARG A 46 4.49 4.66 19.97
C ARG A 46 5.05 3.47 20.73
N VAL A 47 5.95 2.71 20.14
CA VAL A 47 6.61 1.56 20.80
C VAL A 47 7.69 2.06 21.77
N GLY A 48 8.40 3.14 21.45
CA GLY A 48 9.43 3.73 22.30
C GLY A 48 8.92 4.54 23.50
N SER A 49 7.63 4.92 23.53
CA SER A 49 7.06 5.76 24.60
C SER A 49 6.55 4.97 25.81
N VAL A 50 6.68 3.66 25.84
CA VAL A 50 6.30 2.84 26.99
C VAL A 50 7.49 2.71 27.97
N GLY A 51 7.77 3.78 28.71
CA GLY A 51 8.34 3.67 30.06
C GLY A 51 9.84 3.56 30.24
N MET A 52 10.70 3.81 29.23
CA MET A 52 12.15 3.92 29.41
C MET A 52 12.69 5.11 28.59
N GLY A 53 13.66 5.83 29.13
CA GLY A 53 14.23 7.04 28.55
C GLY A 53 14.52 6.89 27.05
N PHE A 54 14.18 7.92 26.29
CA PHE A 54 14.31 7.96 24.82
C PHE A 54 15.77 7.68 24.42
N ASP A 55 16.00 6.51 23.87
CA ASP A 55 17.23 6.22 23.14
C ASP A 55 16.94 6.43 21.64
N TYR A 56 17.30 7.61 21.15
CA TYR A 56 17.13 7.99 19.74
C TYR A 56 17.87 7.06 18.79
N THR A 57 18.98 6.45 19.23
CA THR A 57 19.76 5.50 18.42
C THR A 57 18.97 4.21 18.18
N ALA A 58 18.29 3.71 19.19
CA ALA A 58 17.44 2.51 19.05
C ALA A 58 16.23 2.77 18.12
N VAL A 59 15.67 3.97 18.13
CA VAL A 59 14.58 4.36 17.23
C VAL A 59 15.08 4.44 15.78
N ASP A 60 16.24 5.04 15.54
CA ASP A 60 16.83 5.14 14.19
C ASP A 60 17.21 3.75 13.64
N GLU A 61 17.69 2.84 14.48
CA GLU A 61 17.97 1.46 14.08
C GLU A 61 16.70 0.72 13.68
N LEU A 62 15.61 0.85 14.46
CA LEU A 62 14.31 0.25 14.13
C LEU A 62 13.73 0.80 12.83
N ILE A 63 13.82 2.11 12.58
CA ILE A 63 13.39 2.72 11.32
C ILE A 63 14.21 2.18 10.16
N SER A 64 15.54 2.06 10.32
CA SER A 64 16.42 1.53 9.29
C SER A 64 16.12 0.07 8.97
N GLU A 65 15.77 -0.74 9.97
CA GLU A 65 15.39 -2.14 9.79
C GLU A 65 14.05 -2.26 9.05
N GLU A 66 13.03 -1.51 9.46
CA GLU A 66 11.73 -1.46 8.76
C GLU A 66 11.88 -1.01 7.30
N GLU A 67 12.79 -0.08 7.01
CA GLU A 67 13.07 0.35 5.64
C GLU A 67 13.72 -0.74 4.80
N LYS A 68 14.66 -1.48 5.36
CA LYS A 68 15.29 -2.61 4.66
C LYS A 68 14.27 -3.70 4.36
N ASP A 69 13.41 -4.02 5.32
CA ASP A 69 12.36 -5.02 5.17
C ASP A 69 11.33 -4.58 4.14
N ALA A 70 10.91 -3.31 4.19
CA ALA A 70 9.98 -2.75 3.23
C ALA A 70 10.56 -2.71 1.80
N SER A 71 11.83 -2.33 1.67
CA SER A 71 12.52 -2.31 0.38
C SER A 71 12.67 -3.71 -0.19
N SER A 72 13.12 -4.66 0.63
CA SER A 72 13.23 -6.06 0.23
C SER A 72 11.88 -6.65 -0.21
N TYR A 73 10.80 -6.34 0.50
CA TYR A 73 9.46 -6.75 0.13
C TYR A 73 9.02 -6.17 -1.22
N ILE A 74 9.19 -4.86 -1.42
CA ILE A 74 8.82 -4.21 -2.68
C ILE A 74 9.67 -4.75 -3.84
N ASP A 75 10.97 -4.92 -3.66
CA ASP A 75 11.86 -5.48 -4.69
C ASP A 75 11.45 -6.90 -5.09
N GLN A 76 11.05 -7.74 -4.12
CA GLN A 76 10.53 -9.07 -4.39
C GLN A 76 9.24 -9.03 -5.22
N GLN A 77 8.30 -8.13 -4.89
CA GLN A 77 7.06 -7.98 -5.65
C GLN A 77 7.33 -7.45 -7.08
N VAL A 78 8.21 -6.47 -7.22
CA VAL A 78 8.61 -5.92 -8.53
C VAL A 78 9.26 -7.00 -9.40
N ASN A 79 10.20 -7.77 -8.83
CA ASN A 79 10.86 -8.86 -9.55
C ASN A 79 9.88 -9.95 -9.97
N ALA A 80 8.93 -10.31 -9.12
CA ALA A 80 7.89 -11.27 -9.45
C ALA A 80 7.02 -10.76 -10.62
N LEU A 81 6.57 -9.51 -10.59
CA LEU A 81 5.77 -8.90 -11.65
C LEU A 81 6.54 -8.85 -12.98
N ASN A 82 7.79 -8.42 -12.94
CA ASN A 82 8.65 -8.39 -14.15
C ASN A 82 8.88 -9.80 -14.70
N GLY A 83 9.04 -10.81 -13.83
CA GLY A 83 9.12 -12.23 -14.22
C GLY A 83 7.84 -12.77 -14.84
N GLU A 84 6.68 -12.21 -14.50
CA GLU A 84 5.38 -12.52 -15.10
C GLU A 84 5.13 -11.76 -16.42
N GLY A 85 6.04 -10.87 -16.84
CA GLY A 85 5.95 -10.12 -18.10
C GLY A 85 5.30 -8.74 -17.97
N PHE A 86 5.08 -8.24 -16.75
CA PHE A 86 4.65 -6.85 -16.54
C PHE A 86 5.86 -5.90 -16.56
N THR A 87 5.63 -4.65 -16.87
CA THR A 87 6.59 -3.58 -16.58
C THR A 87 6.27 -3.03 -15.19
N ALA A 88 7.09 -3.34 -14.20
CA ALA A 88 6.84 -2.95 -12.82
C ALA A 88 8.01 -2.20 -12.21
N THR A 89 7.70 -1.21 -11.38
CA THR A 89 8.62 -0.46 -10.53
C THR A 89 8.04 -0.34 -9.13
N GLY A 90 8.85 0.08 -8.14
CA GLY A 90 8.36 0.27 -6.78
C GLY A 90 9.14 1.31 -6.02
N VAL A 91 8.53 1.87 -4.99
CA VAL A 91 9.13 2.86 -4.10
C VAL A 91 8.70 2.63 -2.65
N VAL A 92 9.63 2.84 -1.74
CA VAL A 92 9.35 2.94 -0.30
C VAL A 92 9.49 4.41 0.11
N LEU A 93 8.46 4.96 0.75
CA LEU A 93 8.41 6.36 1.16
C LEU A 93 8.20 6.47 2.66
N ARG A 94 8.94 7.35 3.31
CA ARG A 94 8.70 7.72 4.72
C ARG A 94 7.55 8.71 4.81
N GLY A 95 6.65 8.49 5.75
CA GLY A 95 5.54 9.40 6.04
C GLY A 95 4.21 8.69 6.23
N TYR A 96 3.18 9.50 6.43
CA TYR A 96 1.80 8.98 6.51
C TYR A 96 1.41 8.26 5.22
N ALA A 97 0.80 7.10 5.35
CA ALA A 97 0.54 6.20 4.23
C ALA A 97 -0.27 6.87 3.11
N ALA A 98 -1.32 7.62 3.42
CA ALA A 98 -2.12 8.32 2.43
C ALA A 98 -1.30 9.37 1.67
N ALA A 99 -0.52 10.20 2.39
CA ALA A 99 0.34 11.21 1.79
C ALA A 99 1.42 10.60 0.89
N ALA A 100 2.02 9.48 1.30
CA ALA A 100 3.00 8.74 0.51
C ALA A 100 2.38 8.22 -0.79
N VAL A 101 1.18 7.61 -0.72
CA VAL A 101 0.47 7.14 -1.91
C VAL A 101 0.17 8.28 -2.87
N ILE A 102 -0.37 9.39 -2.37
CA ILE A 102 -0.73 10.56 -3.17
C ILE A 102 0.51 11.19 -3.81
N SER A 103 1.61 11.33 -3.06
CA SER A 103 2.86 11.90 -3.57
C SER A 103 3.51 11.08 -4.67
N ALA A 104 3.22 9.77 -4.73
CA ALA A 104 3.70 8.86 -5.76
C ALA A 104 2.88 8.94 -7.06
N THR A 105 1.72 9.65 -7.06
CA THR A 105 0.85 9.76 -8.23
C THR A 105 1.19 10.94 -9.13
N GLN A 106 0.86 10.78 -10.39
CA GLN A 106 0.92 11.82 -11.42
C GLN A 106 -0.33 11.78 -12.29
N GLU A 107 -0.53 12.78 -13.12
CA GLU A 107 -1.64 12.79 -14.09
C GLU A 107 -1.57 11.54 -14.99
N GLY A 108 -2.72 10.94 -15.24
CA GLY A 108 -2.84 9.69 -16.01
C GLY A 108 -2.78 8.41 -15.14
N ASP A 109 -2.47 8.50 -13.86
CA ASP A 109 -2.46 7.33 -12.97
C ASP A 109 -3.88 6.88 -12.58
N LEU A 110 -4.00 5.58 -12.27
CA LEU A 110 -5.13 4.98 -11.55
C LEU A 110 -4.60 4.31 -10.28
N ILE A 111 -5.09 4.71 -9.12
CA ILE A 111 -4.81 4.02 -7.87
C ILE A 111 -5.73 2.80 -7.75
N VAL A 112 -5.15 1.63 -7.48
CA VAL A 112 -5.88 0.39 -7.15
C VAL A 112 -5.44 -0.04 -5.76
N MET A 113 -6.32 0.07 -4.77
CA MET A 113 -5.96 -0.13 -3.38
C MET A 113 -7.01 -0.92 -2.59
N ALA A 114 -6.57 -1.52 -1.50
CA ALA A 114 -7.41 -2.17 -0.52
C ALA A 114 -8.25 -1.15 0.27
N SER A 115 -9.47 -1.53 0.60
CA SER A 115 -10.35 -0.69 1.44
C SER A 115 -9.91 -0.64 2.91
N HIS A 116 -9.08 -1.61 3.35
CA HIS A 116 -8.52 -1.71 4.70
C HIS A 116 -7.06 -2.15 4.61
N GLY A 117 -6.27 -1.87 5.65
CA GLY A 117 -4.93 -2.37 5.80
C GLY A 117 -4.83 -3.45 6.89
N ARG A 118 -3.64 -3.56 7.49
CA ARG A 118 -3.28 -4.54 8.53
C ARG A 118 -4.20 -4.59 9.75
N THR A 119 -4.89 -3.51 10.07
CA THR A 119 -5.70 -3.39 11.30
C THR A 119 -7.11 -3.95 11.19
N GLY A 120 -7.49 -4.48 10.03
CA GLY A 120 -8.66 -5.32 9.75
C GLY A 120 -9.91 -5.06 10.60
N VAL A 121 -10.42 -3.81 10.67
CA VAL A 121 -11.57 -3.51 11.49
C VAL A 121 -12.86 -3.63 10.68
N ARG A 122 -13.69 -4.59 11.11
CA ARG A 122 -15.13 -4.79 10.81
C ARG A 122 -15.67 -4.30 9.46
N ARG A 123 -16.35 -5.19 8.78
CA ARG A 123 -17.06 -5.24 7.49
C ARG A 123 -17.74 -3.97 6.94
N TRP A 124 -17.84 -2.88 7.70
CA TRP A 124 -18.67 -1.72 7.33
C TRP A 124 -17.91 -0.40 7.23
N PHE A 125 -16.66 -0.35 7.67
CA PHE A 125 -15.89 0.90 7.69
C PHE A 125 -14.75 0.89 6.68
N LEU A 126 -14.57 2.01 6.02
CA LEU A 126 -13.42 2.30 5.19
C LEU A 126 -12.22 2.52 6.11
N GLY A 127 -11.06 1.95 5.75
CA GLY A 127 -9.82 2.19 6.49
C GLY A 127 -9.37 3.65 6.37
N SER A 128 -8.73 4.18 7.42
CA SER A 128 -8.32 5.58 7.49
C SER A 128 -7.45 6.02 6.30
N VAL A 129 -6.53 5.16 5.86
CA VAL A 129 -5.69 5.43 4.68
C VAL A 129 -6.52 5.52 3.40
N ALA A 130 -7.44 4.56 3.19
CA ALA A 130 -8.29 4.54 2.02
C ALA A 130 -9.24 5.75 2.00
N GLU A 131 -9.82 6.12 3.15
CA GLU A 131 -10.67 7.30 3.28
C GLU A 131 -9.89 8.58 2.95
N GLU A 132 -8.68 8.72 3.47
CA GLU A 132 -7.86 9.90 3.22
C GLU A 132 -7.40 9.99 1.77
N VAL A 133 -6.99 8.87 1.16
CA VAL A 133 -6.66 8.82 -0.28
C VAL A 133 -7.86 9.21 -1.13
N LEU A 134 -9.05 8.66 -0.87
CA LEU A 134 -10.27 9.01 -1.61
C LEU A 134 -10.63 10.49 -1.52
N ARG A 135 -10.36 11.12 -0.37
CA ARG A 135 -10.65 12.55 -0.15
C ARG A 135 -9.65 13.47 -0.83
N GLN A 136 -8.39 13.07 -0.95
CA GLN A 136 -7.29 13.95 -1.36
C GLN A 136 -6.72 13.62 -2.74
N ALA A 137 -6.94 12.41 -3.27
CA ALA A 137 -6.40 12.03 -4.57
C ALA A 137 -7.00 12.88 -5.69
N THR A 138 -6.14 13.33 -6.60
CA THR A 138 -6.51 14.05 -7.81
C THR A 138 -6.65 13.13 -9.03
N VAL A 139 -6.33 11.85 -8.85
CA VAL A 139 -6.45 10.78 -9.84
C VAL A 139 -7.54 9.79 -9.43
N PRO A 140 -8.13 9.03 -10.37
CA PRO A 140 -9.12 8.01 -10.06
C PRO A 140 -8.61 6.94 -9.08
N VAL A 141 -9.51 6.43 -8.23
CA VAL A 141 -9.22 5.40 -7.23
C VAL A 141 -10.20 4.24 -7.41
N LEU A 142 -9.65 3.05 -7.61
CA LEU A 142 -10.39 1.78 -7.55
C LEU A 142 -10.14 1.13 -6.18
N LEU A 143 -11.22 1.01 -5.42
CA LEU A 143 -11.17 0.44 -4.09
C LEU A 143 -11.59 -1.02 -4.10
N ILE A 144 -10.70 -1.90 -3.63
CA ILE A 144 -10.96 -3.34 -3.50
C ILE A 144 -11.45 -3.62 -2.08
N ARG A 145 -12.61 -4.25 -1.99
CA ARG A 145 -13.22 -4.65 -0.72
C ARG A 145 -13.16 -6.18 -0.59
N GLN A 146 -12.83 -6.66 0.59
CA GLN A 146 -12.91 -8.08 0.87
C GLN A 146 -14.36 -8.56 0.71
N HIS A 147 -14.55 -9.51 -0.17
CA HIS A 147 -15.83 -10.19 -0.29
C HIS A 147 -15.87 -11.29 0.78
N SER A 148 -16.63 -11.06 1.86
CA SER A 148 -16.98 -12.19 2.69
C SER A 148 -18.00 -13.01 1.92
N PRO A 149 -17.79 -14.31 1.68
CA PRO A 149 -18.89 -15.17 1.30
C PRO A 149 -19.90 -15.07 2.42
N GLU A 150 -21.05 -14.46 2.15
CA GLU A 150 -22.19 -14.54 3.05
C GLU A 150 -22.46 -16.00 3.28
N ALA A 151 -22.51 -16.38 4.56
CA ALA A 151 -23.13 -17.62 4.96
C ALA A 151 -24.56 -17.63 4.37
N ASN A 152 -24.69 -18.34 3.27
CA ASN A 152 -25.98 -18.71 2.74
C ASN A 152 -26.51 -19.81 3.67
N ASP A 153 -27.02 -19.39 4.84
CA ASP A 153 -27.83 -20.22 5.71
C ASP A 153 -29.15 -19.50 5.90
N LYS A 154 -30.07 -19.81 5.01
CA LYS A 154 -31.46 -20.25 5.30
C LYS A 154 -32.26 -20.36 4.02
#